data_6d740a2cfe6e14a69ccd6c990f622782
#
_entry.id   6d740a2cfe6e14a69ccd6c990f622782
#
_cell.length_a   1.000
_cell.length_b   1.000
_cell.length_c   1.000
_cell.angle_alpha   90.00
_cell.angle_beta   90.00
_cell.angle_gamma   90.00
#
_symmetry.space_group_name_H-M   'P 1'
#
loop_
_entity.id
_entity.type
_entity.pdbx_description
1 polymer ?
#
loop_
_entity_poly.entity_id
_entity_poly.type
_entity_poly.pdbx_seq_one_letter_code
_entity_poly.pdbx_strand_id
1 'polypeptide(L)'
;MKKIMFLLLLSGSLYAQEQVFNVQRYCIDEQPFKKGECDTVGNEYSFVFLDTQKRTVVFFLTATKMKYKIVDSGVFAPDKNYAFYTLENEKGQVEMRINTQNTKIEFLYPNTHVYLTVGKSTKAVR
;
A
#
# COMPACT_ATOMS: atom_id res chain seq x y z
N MET A 1 17.39 -1.41 -34.31
CA MET A 1 16.35 -0.37 -34.30
C MET A 1 15.19 -0.72 -33.42
N LYS A 2 14.49 -1.78 -33.78
CA LYS A 2 13.34 -2.18 -32.98
C LYS A 2 13.68 -2.45 -31.55
N LYS A 3 14.84 -3.03 -31.32
CA LYS A 3 15.27 -3.33 -29.94
C LYS A 3 15.44 -2.09 -29.10
N ILE A 4 15.94 -1.03 -29.71
CA ILE A 4 16.16 0.21 -28.99
C ILE A 4 14.84 0.81 -28.56
N MET A 5 13.85 0.83 -29.43
CA MET A 5 12.54 1.34 -29.10
C MET A 5 11.90 0.51 -28.01
N PHE A 6 12.06 -0.78 -28.10
CA PHE A 6 11.53 -1.67 -27.09
C PHE A 6 12.10 -1.39 -25.71
N LEU A 7 13.39 -1.13 -25.64
CA LEU A 7 14.02 -0.79 -24.37
C LEU A 7 13.49 0.51 -23.78
N LEU A 8 13.23 1.48 -24.62
CA LEU A 8 12.67 2.74 -24.15
C LEU A 8 11.30 2.54 -23.54
N LEU A 9 10.48 1.70 -24.16
CA LEU A 9 9.17 1.39 -23.61
C LEU A 9 9.27 0.72 -22.24
N LEU A 10 10.21 -0.19 -22.10
CA LEU A 10 10.42 -0.86 -20.84
C LEU A 10 10.83 0.12 -19.75
N SER A 11 11.70 1.06 -20.09
CA SER A 11 12.13 2.07 -19.12
C SER A 11 10.95 2.89 -18.64
N GLY A 12 10.06 3.27 -19.53
CA GLY A 12 8.87 4.00 -19.14
C GLY A 12 7.98 3.22 -18.20
N SER A 13 7.83 1.93 -18.47
CA SER A 13 7.02 1.08 -17.61
C SER A 13 7.59 0.99 -16.20
N LEU A 14 8.90 0.95 -16.06
CA LEU A 14 9.53 0.83 -14.77
C LEU A 14 9.18 1.99 -13.85
N TYR A 15 9.19 3.20 -14.37
CA TYR A 15 8.85 4.36 -13.56
C TYR A 15 7.43 4.31 -13.05
N ALA A 16 6.52 3.75 -13.84
CA ALA A 16 5.11 3.75 -13.49
C ALA A 16 4.77 2.84 -12.34
N GLN A 17 5.73 2.02 -11.87
CA GLN A 17 5.42 0.98 -10.89
C GLN A 17 5.79 1.33 -9.47
N GLU A 18 6.38 2.48 -9.26
CA GLU A 18 6.74 2.93 -7.93
C GLU A 18 5.83 4.08 -7.51
N GLN A 19 5.14 3.92 -6.40
CA GLN A 19 4.17 4.90 -5.93
C GLN A 19 4.40 5.24 -4.47
N VAL A 20 4.13 6.50 -4.13
CA VAL A 20 4.21 6.99 -2.76
C VAL A 20 2.85 7.55 -2.39
N PHE A 21 2.28 7.04 -1.31
CA PHE A 21 1.01 7.52 -0.79
C PHE A 21 1.27 8.30 0.48
N ASN A 22 0.83 9.55 0.52
CA ASN A 22 0.90 10.38 1.72
C ASN A 22 -0.32 10.08 2.57
N VAL A 23 -0.10 9.69 3.81
CA VAL A 23 -1.19 9.36 4.72
C VAL A 23 -1.70 10.66 5.34
N GLN A 24 -2.97 10.97 5.10
CA GLN A 24 -3.60 12.15 5.65
C GLN A 24 -4.24 11.88 7.00
N ARG A 25 -4.67 10.64 7.22
CA ARG A 25 -5.31 10.24 8.46
C ARG A 25 -5.19 8.74 8.60
N TYR A 26 -4.93 8.27 9.80
CA TYR A 26 -4.96 6.84 10.08
C TYR A 26 -5.94 6.54 11.19
N CYS A 27 -6.49 5.34 11.13
CA CYS A 27 -7.45 4.83 12.10
C CYS A 27 -7.02 3.41 12.44
N ILE A 28 -6.76 3.15 13.71
CA ILE A 28 -6.32 1.83 14.16
C ILE A 28 -7.43 1.22 14.97
N ASP A 29 -7.91 0.05 14.54
CA ASP A 29 -9.01 -0.67 15.17
C ASP A 29 -8.46 -2.00 15.68
N GLU A 30 -8.36 -2.14 17.00
CA GLU A 30 -7.83 -3.34 17.64
C GLU A 30 -8.98 -4.22 18.09
N GLN A 31 -8.69 -5.51 18.25
CA GLN A 31 -9.71 -6.45 18.72
C GLN A 31 -10.28 -6.07 20.07
N PRO A 32 -11.60 -6.22 20.27
CA PRO A 32 -12.60 -6.64 19.29
C PRO A 32 -12.88 -5.54 18.28
N PHE A 33 -12.95 -5.93 17.00
CA PHE A 33 -13.08 -4.95 15.92
C PHE A 33 -14.46 -4.29 15.97
N LYS A 34 -14.46 -2.97 15.74
CA LYS A 34 -15.64 -2.14 15.86
C LYS A 34 -16.11 -1.57 14.52
N LYS A 35 -15.43 -1.94 13.44
CA LYS A 35 -15.83 -1.60 12.06
C LYS A 35 -16.06 -0.11 11.88
N GLY A 36 -15.00 0.65 11.98
CA GLY A 36 -15.08 2.08 11.71
C GLY A 36 -14.91 2.95 12.92
N GLU A 37 -15.01 2.38 14.11
CA GLU A 37 -14.64 3.10 15.32
C GLU A 37 -13.20 2.77 15.63
N CYS A 38 -12.40 3.78 15.84
CA CYS A 38 -10.96 3.61 15.95
C CYS A 38 -10.52 3.71 17.40
N ASP A 39 -9.66 2.78 17.81
CA ASP A 39 -9.02 2.90 19.11
C ASP A 39 -8.01 4.02 19.08
N THR A 40 -7.37 4.25 17.95
CA THR A 40 -6.39 5.30 17.79
C THR A 40 -6.61 5.98 16.44
N VAL A 41 -6.63 7.30 16.45
CA VAL A 41 -6.77 8.11 15.23
C VAL A 41 -5.66 9.15 15.26
N GLY A 42 -5.06 9.37 14.12
CA GLY A 42 -4.04 10.41 14.04
C GLY A 42 -3.83 10.87 12.61
N ASN A 43 -3.05 11.92 12.48
CA ASN A 43 -2.69 12.48 11.19
C ASN A 43 -1.21 12.83 11.13
N GLU A 44 -0.41 12.20 11.98
CA GLU A 44 1.02 12.42 11.96
C GLU A 44 1.62 11.89 10.68
N TYR A 45 2.79 12.39 10.38
CA TYR A 45 3.53 12.10 9.16
C TYR A 45 3.65 10.60 8.93
N SER A 46 3.10 10.13 7.83
CA SER A 46 3.09 8.70 7.51
C SER A 46 3.03 8.51 6.01
N PHE A 47 3.60 7.40 5.54
CA PHE A 47 3.66 7.11 4.11
C PHE A 47 3.53 5.63 3.85
N VAL A 48 3.05 5.31 2.65
CA VAL A 48 3.14 3.96 2.12
C VAL A 48 3.88 4.04 0.80
N PHE A 49 4.95 3.25 0.67
CA PHE A 49 5.71 3.14 -0.56
C PHE A 49 5.40 1.79 -1.19
N LEU A 50 4.88 1.81 -2.40
CA LEU A 50 4.54 0.59 -3.11
C LEU A 50 5.41 0.48 -4.35
N ASP A 51 6.19 -0.59 -4.43
CA ASP A 51 7.04 -0.86 -5.59
C ASP A 51 6.66 -2.23 -6.13
N THR A 52 5.83 -2.25 -7.16
CA THR A 52 5.35 -3.50 -7.72
C THR A 52 6.43 -4.24 -8.51
N GLN A 53 7.41 -3.52 -9.02
CA GLN A 53 8.49 -4.15 -9.75
C GLN A 53 9.42 -4.91 -8.80
N LYS A 54 9.82 -4.29 -7.71
CA LYS A 54 10.66 -4.94 -6.71
C LYS A 54 9.86 -5.79 -5.75
N ARG A 55 8.53 -5.72 -5.86
CA ARG A 55 7.61 -6.49 -5.03
C ARG A 55 7.82 -6.19 -3.55
N THR A 56 7.84 -4.92 -3.21
CA THR A 56 8.03 -4.48 -1.83
C THR A 56 7.02 -3.42 -1.46
N VAL A 57 6.69 -3.37 -0.18
CA VAL A 57 5.89 -2.32 0.41
C VAL A 57 6.60 -1.86 1.67
N VAL A 58 6.72 -0.55 1.84
CA VAL A 58 7.23 0.03 3.08
C VAL A 58 6.13 0.91 3.64
N PHE A 59 5.71 0.60 4.85
CA PHE A 59 4.70 1.36 5.56
C PHE A 59 5.39 2.11 6.69
N PHE A 60 5.41 3.41 6.59
CA PHE A 60 6.04 4.27 7.58
C PHE A 60 4.94 4.98 8.35
N LEU A 61 4.70 4.54 9.58
CA LEU A 61 3.65 5.10 10.42
C LEU A 61 4.32 5.86 11.56
N THR A 62 4.21 7.16 11.53
CA THR A 62 4.83 8.08 12.47
C THR A 62 6.34 7.83 12.57
N ALA A 63 6.82 7.12 13.57
CA ALA A 63 8.25 6.85 13.73
C ALA A 63 8.60 5.39 13.48
N THR A 64 7.63 4.58 13.10
CA THR A 64 7.83 3.13 12.92
C THR A 64 7.84 2.79 11.45
N LYS A 65 8.89 2.12 11.01
CA LYS A 65 9.03 1.69 9.63
C LYS A 65 8.83 0.18 9.55
N MET A 66 7.90 -0.24 8.71
CA MET A 66 7.61 -1.65 8.50
C MET A 66 7.83 -1.98 7.04
N LYS A 67 8.67 -2.97 6.79
CA LYS A 67 9.05 -3.35 5.44
C LYS A 67 8.50 -4.73 5.14
N TYR A 68 7.91 -4.88 3.96
CA TYR A 68 7.26 -6.12 3.56
C TYR A 68 7.66 -6.52 2.16
N LYS A 69 7.56 -7.81 1.90
CA LYS A 69 7.70 -8.38 0.56
C LYS A 69 6.30 -8.75 0.07
N ILE A 70 6.00 -8.46 -1.18
CA ILE A 70 4.72 -8.85 -1.78
C ILE A 70 4.86 -10.31 -2.24
N VAL A 71 4.07 -11.19 -1.65
CA VAL A 71 4.12 -12.62 -2.01
C VAL A 71 2.94 -13.03 -2.89
N ASP A 72 1.88 -12.23 -2.90
CA ASP A 72 0.73 -12.49 -3.76
C ASP A 72 0.01 -11.17 -4.00
N SER A 73 -0.72 -11.08 -5.10
CA SER A 73 -1.50 -9.90 -5.38
C SER A 73 -2.61 -10.25 -6.34
N GLY A 74 -3.68 -9.45 -6.31
CA GLY A 74 -4.80 -9.64 -7.20
C GLY A 74 -5.37 -8.31 -7.61
N VAL A 75 -6.00 -8.31 -8.79
CA VAL A 75 -6.72 -7.15 -9.26
C VAL A 75 -8.06 -7.08 -8.55
N PHE A 76 -8.77 -6.00 -8.78
CA PHE A 76 -10.03 -5.73 -8.11
C PHE A 76 -11.03 -6.85 -8.32
N ALA A 77 -11.63 -7.29 -7.25
CA ALA A 77 -12.82 -8.12 -7.36
C ALA A 77 -13.94 -7.23 -7.88
N PRO A 78 -14.73 -7.71 -8.85
CA PRO A 78 -15.74 -6.85 -9.47
C PRO A 78 -16.71 -6.22 -8.48
N ASP A 79 -16.99 -6.88 -7.38
CA ASP A 79 -17.95 -6.41 -6.39
C ASP A 79 -17.30 -5.71 -5.19
N LYS A 80 -15.98 -5.59 -5.16
CA LYS A 80 -15.29 -5.06 -3.98
C LYS A 80 -14.53 -3.78 -4.24
N ASN A 81 -14.18 -3.49 -5.47
CA ASN A 81 -13.58 -2.22 -5.86
C ASN A 81 -12.24 -1.95 -5.19
N TYR A 82 -11.43 -2.99 -5.04
CA TYR A 82 -10.08 -2.79 -4.52
C TYR A 82 -9.11 -3.84 -5.07
N ALA A 83 -7.84 -3.50 -5.04
CA ALA A 83 -6.75 -4.43 -5.31
C ALA A 83 -6.22 -4.93 -3.98
N PHE A 84 -5.76 -6.17 -3.95
CA PHE A 84 -5.19 -6.69 -2.71
C PHE A 84 -3.76 -7.19 -2.93
N TYR A 85 -2.99 -7.14 -1.86
CA TYR A 85 -1.61 -7.60 -1.84
C TYR A 85 -1.41 -8.37 -0.55
N THR A 86 -0.85 -9.57 -0.66
CA THR A 86 -0.43 -10.32 0.52
C THR A 86 1.01 -9.98 0.79
N LEU A 87 1.27 -9.45 1.96
CA LEU A 87 2.59 -8.96 2.36
C LEU A 87 3.17 -9.87 3.41
N GLU A 88 4.49 -9.99 3.41
CA GLU A 88 5.16 -10.89 4.35
C GLU A 88 6.45 -10.25 4.84
N ASN A 89 6.73 -10.44 6.12
CA ASN A 89 8.04 -10.14 6.71
C ASN A 89 8.30 -11.19 7.80
N GLU A 90 9.35 -10.99 8.60
CA GLU A 90 9.71 -11.97 9.60
C GLU A 90 8.66 -12.14 10.70
N LYS A 91 7.73 -11.21 10.81
CA LYS A 91 6.66 -11.29 11.82
C LYS A 91 5.42 -12.01 11.32
N GLY A 92 5.32 -12.29 10.04
CA GLY A 92 4.18 -12.98 9.47
C GLY A 92 3.62 -12.28 8.26
N GLN A 93 2.35 -12.56 7.97
CA GLN A 93 1.68 -12.04 6.79
C GLN A 93 0.60 -11.05 7.16
N VAL A 94 0.36 -10.10 6.27
CA VAL A 94 -0.71 -9.12 6.42
C VAL A 94 -1.29 -8.86 5.02
N GLU A 95 -2.58 -8.58 4.96
CA GLU A 95 -3.21 -8.23 3.70
C GLU A 95 -3.33 -6.72 3.60
N MET A 96 -2.91 -6.18 2.46
CA MET A 96 -3.07 -4.75 2.16
C MET A 96 -4.08 -4.61 1.04
N ARG A 97 -5.02 -3.68 1.17
CA ARG A 97 -6.02 -3.40 0.15
C ARG A 97 -5.98 -1.93 -0.22
N ILE A 98 -6.08 -1.65 -1.50
CA ILE A 98 -6.09 -0.29 -2.02
C ILE A 98 -7.32 -0.14 -2.90
N ASN A 99 -8.14 0.88 -2.64
CA ASN A 99 -9.36 1.09 -3.43
C ASN A 99 -9.01 1.63 -4.82
N THR A 100 -10.00 1.58 -5.72
CA THR A 100 -9.76 1.97 -7.13
C THR A 100 -9.36 3.43 -7.29
N GLN A 101 -9.81 4.31 -6.40
CA GLN A 101 -9.48 5.72 -6.49
C GLN A 101 -8.13 6.07 -5.88
N ASN A 102 -7.45 5.09 -5.26
CA ASN A 102 -6.16 5.32 -4.59
C ASN A 102 -6.28 6.35 -3.47
N THR A 103 -7.40 6.32 -2.76
CA THR A 103 -7.63 7.25 -1.65
C THR A 103 -7.68 6.56 -0.30
N LYS A 104 -7.77 5.23 -0.29
CA LYS A 104 -7.86 4.47 0.96
C LYS A 104 -7.02 3.22 0.87
N ILE A 105 -6.27 2.97 1.92
CA ILE A 105 -5.44 1.78 2.05
C ILE A 105 -5.77 1.13 3.38
N GLU A 106 -5.90 -0.20 3.39
CA GLU A 106 -6.15 -0.95 4.61
C GLU A 106 -5.05 -1.97 4.79
N PHE A 107 -4.59 -2.10 6.03
CA PHE A 107 -3.68 -3.17 6.42
C PHE A 107 -4.42 -4.04 7.43
N LEU A 108 -4.63 -5.30 7.10
CA LEU A 108 -5.44 -6.20 7.91
C LEU A 108 -4.53 -7.22 8.59
N TYR A 109 -4.13 -6.89 9.79
CA TYR A 109 -3.36 -7.78 10.65
C TYR A 109 -4.33 -8.68 11.41
N PRO A 110 -3.86 -9.82 11.94
CA PRO A 110 -4.75 -10.71 12.69
C PRO A 110 -5.48 -10.06 13.86
N ASN A 111 -4.81 -9.16 14.56
CA ASN A 111 -5.39 -8.55 15.76
C ASN A 111 -5.63 -7.06 15.64
N THR A 112 -5.33 -6.48 14.49
CA THR A 112 -5.39 -5.03 14.33
C THR A 112 -5.70 -4.71 12.89
N HIS A 113 -6.67 -3.84 12.65
CA HIS A 113 -6.94 -3.33 11.32
C HIS A 113 -6.51 -1.86 11.28
N VAL A 114 -5.75 -1.50 10.26
CA VAL A 114 -5.30 -0.13 10.08
C VAL A 114 -5.94 0.41 8.81
N TYR A 115 -6.68 1.50 8.95
CA TYR A 115 -7.36 2.15 7.83
C TYR A 115 -6.70 3.49 7.58
N LEU A 116 -6.24 3.70 6.36
CA LEU A 116 -5.54 4.92 5.99
C LEU A 116 -6.33 5.70 4.97
N THR A 117 -6.48 6.98 5.21
CA THR A 117 -6.95 7.91 4.19
C THR A 117 -5.70 8.54 3.60
N VAL A 118 -5.51 8.40 2.31
CA VAL A 118 -4.28 8.84 1.67
C VAL A 118 -4.59 9.89 0.62
N GLY A 119 -3.62 10.72 0.36
CA GLY A 119 -3.70 11.68 -0.71
C GLY A 119 -3.44 11.01 -2.04
N LYS A 120 -3.45 11.82 -3.07
CA LYS A 120 -3.22 11.32 -4.40
C LYS A 120 -1.82 10.72 -4.47
N SER A 121 -1.74 9.54 -5.04
CA SER A 121 -0.47 8.85 -5.17
C SER A 121 0.46 9.64 -6.08
N THR A 122 1.74 9.68 -5.72
CA THR A 122 2.76 10.30 -6.55
C THR A 122 3.82 9.28 -6.85
N LYS A 123 4.45 9.42 -8.01
CA LYS A 123 5.55 8.54 -8.36
C LYS A 123 6.80 9.02 -7.64
N ALA A 124 7.62 8.07 -7.22
CA ALA A 124 8.90 8.42 -6.63
C ALA A 124 9.77 9.07 -7.70
N VAL A 125 10.49 10.11 -7.29
CA VAL A 125 11.39 10.83 -8.19
C VAL A 125 12.77 10.25 -8.05
N ARG A 126 13.41 9.98 -9.15
CA ARG A 126 14.75 9.39 -9.14
C ARG A 126 15.77 10.33 -9.71
#